data_6b91c140ba5e3e3338fc2844a84425b2
#
_entry.id   6b91c140ba5e3e3338fc2844a84425b2
#
_cell.length_a   1.000
_cell.length_b   1.000
_cell.length_c   1.000
_cell.angle_alpha   90.00
_cell.angle_beta   90.00
_cell.angle_gamma   90.00
#
_symmetry.space_group_name_H-M   'P 1'
#
loop_
_entity.id
_entity.type
_entity.pdbx_description
1 polymer ?
#
loop_
_entity_poly.entity_id
_entity_poly.type
_entity_poly.pdbx_seq_one_letter_code
_entity_poly.pdbx_strand_id
1 'polypeptide(L)'
;TVMPTSAPKDCPLCFPERENVLWHDASCRVIRIDDPDYPGYCRLIWNEHVAEMSDLSPAEQRHCFNILMAVEVALRECFSPDKINLASFGNVVPHLHWHLIPRYLDDRHFPQPVWGAAQRKGGSSPAPRVDDARLALAVRNAIAEHIAG
;
A
#
# COMPACT_ATOMS: atom_id res chain seq x y z
N THR A 1 8.72 -19.38 14.63
CA THR A 1 9.68 -18.43 14.00
C THR A 1 10.05 -19.00 12.65
N VAL A 2 9.57 -18.38 11.58
CA VAL A 2 9.98 -18.78 10.23
C VAL A 2 11.42 -18.33 10.05
N MET A 3 12.30 -19.28 9.71
CA MET A 3 13.67 -18.95 9.34
C MET A 3 13.66 -18.08 8.09
N PRO A 4 14.39 -16.96 8.04
CA PRO A 4 14.45 -16.17 6.83
C PRO A 4 15.00 -17.04 5.71
N THR A 5 14.15 -17.37 4.75
CA THR A 5 14.62 -17.95 3.49
C THR A 5 15.40 -16.87 2.77
N SER A 6 16.55 -17.23 2.21
CA SER A 6 17.29 -16.32 1.35
C SER A 6 16.34 -15.76 0.29
N ALA A 7 16.33 -14.43 0.12
CA ALA A 7 15.45 -13.76 -0.82
C ALA A 7 15.64 -14.34 -2.24
N PRO A 8 14.55 -14.78 -2.91
CA PRO A 8 14.63 -15.26 -4.29
C PRO A 8 15.16 -14.17 -5.22
N LYS A 9 16.09 -14.53 -6.09
CA LYS A 9 16.72 -13.56 -7.02
C LYS A 9 15.75 -12.91 -7.98
N ASP A 10 14.60 -13.53 -8.23
CA ASP A 10 13.57 -13.06 -9.16
C ASP A 10 12.43 -12.32 -8.47
N CYS A 11 12.46 -12.16 -7.15
CA CYS A 11 11.42 -11.44 -6.43
C CYS A 11 11.56 -9.92 -6.64
N PRO A 12 10.58 -9.26 -7.32
CA PRO A 12 10.68 -7.82 -7.56
C PRO A 12 10.50 -6.97 -6.29
N LEU A 13 10.00 -7.55 -5.21
CA LEU A 13 9.85 -6.84 -3.94
C LEU A 13 11.06 -7.01 -3.02
N CYS A 14 11.85 -8.07 -3.21
CA CYS A 14 13.16 -8.20 -2.57
C CYS A 14 14.21 -7.34 -3.28
N PHE A 15 14.13 -7.25 -4.60
CA PHE A 15 15.08 -6.52 -5.46
C PHE A 15 14.33 -5.57 -6.39
N PRO A 16 13.77 -4.48 -5.85
CA PRO A 16 13.00 -3.54 -6.66
C PRO A 16 13.91 -2.74 -7.60
N GLU A 17 13.46 -2.51 -8.83
CA GLU A 17 14.15 -1.64 -9.79
C GLU A 17 13.86 -0.18 -9.50
N ARG A 18 12.60 0.13 -9.20
CA ARG A 18 12.13 1.48 -8.87
C ARG A 18 11.02 1.42 -7.86
N GLU A 19 11.15 2.20 -6.80
CA GLU A 19 10.09 2.40 -5.82
C GLU A 19 10.07 3.86 -5.40
N ASN A 20 8.89 4.44 -5.35
CA ASN A 20 8.68 5.75 -4.74
C ASN A 20 8.35 5.54 -3.27
N VAL A 21 9.38 5.50 -2.42
CA VAL A 21 9.23 5.21 -0.99
C VAL A 21 8.77 6.48 -0.27
N LEU A 22 7.60 6.41 0.36
CA LEU A 22 7.06 7.49 1.18
C LEU A 22 7.53 7.42 2.63
N TRP A 23 7.70 6.20 3.13
CA TRP A 23 8.12 5.94 4.50
C TRP A 23 8.67 4.52 4.61
N HIS A 24 9.62 4.31 5.53
CA HIS A 24 10.13 2.97 5.83
C HIS A 24 10.67 2.88 7.26
N ASP A 25 10.70 1.64 7.77
CA ASP A 25 11.46 1.28 8.96
C ASP A 25 12.22 -0.03 8.72
N ALA A 26 12.72 -0.66 9.78
CA ALA A 26 13.46 -1.91 9.66
C ALA A 26 12.58 -3.07 9.16
N SER A 27 11.26 -3.01 9.37
CA SER A 27 10.33 -4.11 9.10
C SER A 27 9.60 -3.98 7.77
N CYS A 28 9.23 -2.77 7.38
CA CYS A 28 8.37 -2.56 6.21
C CYS A 28 8.58 -1.19 5.58
N ARG A 29 7.99 -1.01 4.41
CA ARG A 29 8.00 0.26 3.69
C ARG A 29 6.67 0.54 3.02
N VAL A 30 6.36 1.81 2.88
CA VAL A 30 5.17 2.31 2.18
C VAL A 30 5.63 2.99 0.91
N ILE A 31 5.13 2.52 -0.22
CA ILE A 31 5.45 3.08 -1.54
C ILE A 31 4.21 3.63 -2.21
N ARG A 32 4.40 4.61 -3.07
CA ARG A 32 3.34 5.14 -3.94
C ARG A 32 3.46 4.51 -5.32
N ILE A 33 2.35 4.05 -5.86
CA ILE A 33 2.30 3.45 -7.19
C ILE A 33 2.01 4.56 -8.22
N ASP A 34 2.74 4.53 -9.33
CA ASP A 34 2.51 5.45 -10.44
C ASP A 34 1.39 4.89 -11.34
N ASP A 35 0.16 5.27 -11.02
CA ASP A 35 -1.02 4.89 -11.78
C ASP A 35 -1.87 6.14 -12.02
N PRO A 36 -2.03 6.58 -13.29
CA PRO A 36 -2.77 7.80 -13.60
C PRO A 36 -4.28 7.70 -13.27
N ASP A 37 -4.84 6.51 -13.23
CA ASP A 37 -6.24 6.29 -12.86
C ASP A 37 -6.45 6.29 -11.35
N TYR A 38 -5.40 6.01 -10.57
CA TYR A 38 -5.45 5.89 -9.11
C TYR A 38 -4.25 6.58 -8.46
N PRO A 39 -4.22 7.93 -8.44
CA PRO A 39 -3.03 8.68 -7.99
C PRO A 39 -2.72 8.50 -6.49
N GLY A 40 -3.69 8.05 -5.70
CA GLY A 40 -3.49 7.75 -4.28
C GLY A 40 -3.10 6.30 -3.98
N TYR A 41 -2.90 5.48 -5.00
CA TYR A 41 -2.60 4.06 -4.83
C TYR A 41 -1.25 3.88 -4.12
N CYS A 42 -1.26 3.20 -2.97
CA CYS A 42 -0.06 2.88 -2.20
C CYS A 42 0.03 1.38 -1.94
N ARG A 43 1.23 0.92 -1.64
CA ARG A 43 1.49 -0.43 -1.13
C ARG A 43 2.25 -0.36 0.17
N LEU A 44 1.90 -1.26 1.09
CA LEU A 44 2.69 -1.55 2.28
C LEU A 44 3.39 -2.89 2.03
N ILE A 45 4.72 -2.88 2.04
CA ILE A 45 5.52 -4.05 1.70
C ILE A 45 6.33 -4.46 2.93
N TRP A 46 6.20 -5.72 3.33
CA TRP A 46 7.05 -6.29 4.38
C TRP A 46 8.44 -6.53 3.80
N ASN A 47 9.50 -6.11 4.48
CA ASN A 47 10.84 -6.15 3.88
C ASN A 47 11.38 -7.57 3.74
N GLU A 48 11.17 -8.42 4.76
CA GLU A 48 11.59 -9.81 4.73
C GLU A 48 10.71 -10.61 3.76
N HIS A 49 11.31 -11.55 3.04
CA HIS A 49 10.57 -12.39 2.10
C HIS A 49 9.77 -13.46 2.83
N VAL A 50 8.52 -13.16 3.12
CA VAL A 50 7.52 -14.11 3.64
C VAL A 50 6.27 -14.02 2.76
N ALA A 51 5.52 -15.10 2.66
CA ALA A 51 4.34 -15.14 1.80
C ALA A 51 3.08 -14.64 2.52
N GLU A 52 2.90 -15.01 3.78
CA GLU A 52 1.62 -14.85 4.48
C GLU A 52 1.73 -14.02 5.76
N MET A 53 0.64 -13.36 6.13
CA MET A 53 0.56 -12.65 7.42
C MET A 53 0.83 -13.59 8.61
N SER A 54 0.37 -14.84 8.51
CA SER A 54 0.60 -15.83 9.59
C SER A 54 2.05 -16.28 9.72
N ASP A 55 2.91 -15.96 8.76
CA ASP A 55 4.35 -16.18 8.86
C ASP A 55 5.03 -15.19 9.81
N LEU A 56 4.36 -14.07 10.06
CA LEU A 56 4.84 -13.04 10.99
C LEU A 56 4.55 -13.42 12.44
N SER A 57 5.40 -12.99 13.38
CA SER A 57 5.09 -13.08 14.79
C SER A 57 3.86 -12.24 15.14
N PRO A 58 3.17 -12.50 16.28
CA PRO A 58 2.07 -11.66 16.72
C PRO A 58 2.43 -10.17 16.83
N ALA A 59 3.64 -9.86 17.31
CA ALA A 59 4.11 -8.47 17.40
C ALA A 59 4.29 -7.84 16.02
N GLU A 60 4.83 -8.57 15.06
CA GLU A 60 4.99 -8.13 13.68
C GLU A 60 3.65 -7.95 12.97
N GLN A 61 2.70 -8.84 13.22
CA GLN A 61 1.33 -8.71 12.70
C GLN A 61 0.69 -7.40 13.19
N ARG A 62 0.80 -7.11 14.50
CA ARG A 62 0.28 -5.87 15.07
C ARG A 62 0.96 -4.65 14.47
N HIS A 63 2.27 -4.69 14.31
CA HIS A 63 3.03 -3.61 13.69
C HIS A 63 2.56 -3.36 12.25
N CYS A 64 2.44 -4.43 11.46
CA CYS A 64 1.97 -4.34 10.08
C CYS A 64 0.57 -3.70 10.01
N PHE A 65 -0.37 -4.13 10.85
CA PHE A 65 -1.71 -3.56 10.87
C PHE A 65 -1.74 -2.12 11.38
N ASN A 66 -0.90 -1.76 12.33
CA ASN A 66 -0.80 -0.38 12.80
C ASN A 66 -0.34 0.56 11.67
N ILE A 67 0.66 0.14 10.91
CA ILE A 67 1.12 0.91 9.74
C ILE A 67 0.03 0.96 8.67
N LEU A 68 -0.63 -0.15 8.39
CA LEU A 68 -1.71 -0.22 7.40
C LEU A 68 -2.83 0.78 7.74
N MET A 69 -3.27 0.81 9.00
CA MET A 69 -4.32 1.73 9.44
C MET A 69 -3.86 3.18 9.37
N ALA A 70 -2.63 3.46 9.74
CA ALA A 70 -2.08 4.82 9.66
C ALA A 70 -2.06 5.32 8.20
N VAL A 71 -1.64 4.49 7.28
CA VAL A 71 -1.62 4.84 5.85
C VAL A 71 -3.04 5.06 5.32
N GLU A 72 -4.01 4.23 5.72
CA GLU A 72 -5.42 4.45 5.36
C GLU A 72 -5.89 5.83 5.82
N VAL A 73 -5.60 6.22 7.06
CA VAL A 73 -5.96 7.53 7.59
C VAL A 73 -5.32 8.66 6.77
N ALA A 74 -4.04 8.53 6.44
CA ALA A 74 -3.33 9.52 5.62
C ALA A 74 -3.96 9.66 4.22
N LEU A 75 -4.33 8.55 3.60
CA LEU A 75 -4.97 8.55 2.28
C LEU A 75 -6.36 9.20 2.33
N ARG A 76 -7.13 8.94 3.37
CA ARG A 76 -8.44 9.58 3.57
C ARG A 76 -8.30 11.10 3.75
N GLU A 77 -7.29 11.52 4.49
CA GLU A 77 -7.00 12.95 4.70
C GLU A 77 -6.62 13.64 3.39
N CYS A 78 -5.71 13.03 2.63
CA CYS A 78 -5.17 13.64 1.41
C CYS A 78 -6.13 13.59 0.21
N PHE A 79 -6.90 12.52 0.07
CA PHE A 79 -7.64 12.22 -1.15
C PHE A 79 -9.16 12.27 -1.00
N SER A 80 -9.69 12.32 0.22
CA SER A 80 -11.14 12.34 0.51
C SER A 80 -11.93 11.34 -0.34
N PRO A 81 -11.55 10.06 -0.36
CA PRO A 81 -12.20 9.07 -1.22
C PRO A 81 -13.59 8.69 -0.71
N ASP A 82 -14.41 8.14 -1.62
CA ASP A 82 -15.69 7.54 -1.26
C ASP A 82 -15.52 6.22 -0.53
N LYS A 83 -14.43 5.50 -0.83
CA LYS A 83 -14.11 4.21 -0.23
C LYS A 83 -12.59 4.00 -0.27
N ILE A 84 -12.06 3.28 0.73
CA ILE A 84 -10.70 2.73 0.67
C ILE A 84 -10.81 1.22 0.43
N ASN A 85 -10.08 0.70 -0.55
CA ASN A 85 -9.89 -0.74 -0.70
C ASN A 85 -8.56 -1.15 -0.10
N LEU A 86 -8.60 -2.16 0.76
CA LEU A 86 -7.42 -2.83 1.31
C LEU A 86 -7.43 -4.26 0.78
N ALA A 87 -6.32 -4.71 0.23
CA ALA A 87 -6.23 -6.07 -0.31
C ALA A 87 -4.81 -6.60 -0.21
N SER A 88 -4.69 -7.90 0.06
CA SER A 88 -3.41 -8.61 0.02
C SER A 88 -3.62 -9.94 -0.70
N PHE A 89 -2.92 -10.15 -1.80
CA PHE A 89 -3.06 -11.35 -2.63
C PHE A 89 -1.80 -12.23 -2.60
N GLY A 90 -0.75 -11.81 -3.28
CA GLY A 90 0.47 -12.60 -3.41
C GLY A 90 0.38 -13.72 -4.44
N ASN A 91 -0.64 -13.73 -5.31
CA ASN A 91 -0.83 -14.77 -6.31
C ASN A 91 0.25 -14.75 -7.40
N VAL A 92 0.69 -13.56 -7.78
CA VAL A 92 1.74 -13.36 -8.79
C VAL A 92 3.09 -13.25 -8.12
N VAL A 93 3.18 -12.42 -7.08
CA VAL A 93 4.41 -12.20 -6.31
C VAL A 93 4.15 -12.63 -4.87
N PRO A 94 4.59 -13.84 -4.47
CA PRO A 94 4.34 -14.38 -3.13
C PRO A 94 5.29 -13.77 -2.08
N HIS A 95 5.30 -12.46 -1.99
CA HIS A 95 6.01 -11.65 -1.02
C HIS A 95 5.00 -10.72 -0.36
N LEU A 96 4.83 -10.82 0.94
CA LEU A 96 3.77 -10.15 1.69
C LEU A 96 3.74 -8.64 1.43
N HIS A 97 2.62 -8.19 0.87
CA HIS A 97 2.35 -6.78 0.64
C HIS A 97 0.84 -6.52 0.66
N TRP A 98 0.48 -5.30 1.02
CA TRP A 98 -0.90 -4.83 1.04
C TRP A 98 -1.07 -3.71 0.04
N HIS A 99 -2.20 -3.75 -0.69
CA HIS A 99 -2.64 -2.65 -1.55
C HIS A 99 -3.57 -1.75 -0.75
N LEU A 100 -3.39 -0.43 -0.88
CA LEU A 100 -4.29 0.57 -0.30
C LEU A 100 -4.68 1.51 -1.43
N ILE A 101 -5.96 1.53 -1.78
CA ILE A 101 -6.44 2.22 -2.97
C ILE A 101 -7.62 3.11 -2.62
N PRO A 102 -7.45 4.44 -2.68
CA PRO A 102 -8.58 5.37 -2.62
C PRO A 102 -9.48 5.19 -3.83
N ARG A 103 -10.77 4.92 -3.57
CA ARG A 103 -11.76 4.68 -4.60
C ARG A 103 -12.79 5.79 -4.62
N TYR A 104 -13.31 6.08 -5.83
CA TYR A 104 -14.32 7.10 -6.07
C TYR A 104 -15.46 6.48 -6.85
N LEU A 105 -16.70 6.96 -6.65
CA LEU A 105 -17.88 6.41 -7.33
C LEU A 105 -17.78 6.48 -8.84
N ASP A 106 -17.02 7.42 -9.38
CA ASP A 106 -16.82 7.65 -10.80
C ASP A 106 -15.38 7.33 -11.28
N ASP A 107 -14.60 6.59 -10.50
CA ASP A 107 -13.31 6.12 -10.98
C ASP A 107 -13.46 5.08 -12.10
N ARG A 108 -12.34 4.74 -12.74
CA ARG A 108 -12.35 3.90 -13.93
C ARG A 108 -13.09 2.57 -13.76
N HIS A 109 -12.96 1.91 -12.60
CA HIS A 109 -13.44 0.54 -12.39
C HIS A 109 -14.67 0.46 -11.46
N PHE A 110 -14.96 1.49 -10.67
CA PHE A 110 -16.00 1.42 -9.63
C PHE A 110 -17.36 0.99 -10.22
N PRO A 111 -18.11 0.07 -9.61
CA PRO A 111 -17.89 -0.56 -8.30
C PRO A 111 -16.99 -1.79 -8.32
N GLN A 112 -16.38 -2.10 -9.46
CA GLN A 112 -15.48 -3.24 -9.57
C GLN A 112 -14.14 -2.93 -8.90
N PRO A 113 -13.39 -3.96 -8.45
CA PRO A 113 -12.02 -3.76 -8.01
C PRO A 113 -11.14 -3.28 -9.18
N VAL A 114 -10.01 -2.67 -8.88
CA VAL A 114 -9.11 -2.14 -9.91
C VAL A 114 -8.57 -3.21 -10.85
N TRP A 115 -8.61 -4.49 -10.43
CA TRP A 115 -8.21 -5.66 -11.26
C TRP A 115 -9.36 -6.22 -12.07
N GLY A 116 -10.56 -5.68 -11.92
CA GLY A 116 -11.75 -6.12 -12.65
C GLY A 116 -11.91 -5.40 -13.99
N ALA A 117 -13.09 -5.56 -14.58
CA ALA A 117 -13.42 -4.90 -15.84
C ALA A 117 -13.59 -3.39 -15.66
N ALA A 118 -12.99 -2.60 -16.56
CA ALA A 118 -13.17 -1.16 -16.56
C ALA A 118 -14.64 -0.80 -16.87
N GLN A 119 -15.17 0.16 -16.12
CA GLN A 119 -16.53 0.64 -16.26
C GLN A 119 -16.58 2.00 -16.99
N ARG A 120 -15.44 2.68 -17.07
CA ARG A 120 -15.29 4.03 -17.64
C ARG A 120 -13.97 4.14 -18.37
N LYS A 121 -13.82 5.17 -19.16
CA LYS A 121 -12.58 5.48 -19.87
C LYS A 121 -11.48 5.84 -18.84
N GLY A 122 -10.27 5.32 -19.05
CA GLY A 122 -9.11 5.66 -18.24
C GLY A 122 -8.41 6.93 -18.67
N GLY A 123 -7.37 7.31 -17.92
CA GLY A 123 -6.51 8.45 -18.23
C GLY A 123 -6.87 9.73 -17.50
N SER A 124 -7.96 9.76 -16.74
CA SER A 124 -8.30 10.87 -15.84
C SER A 124 -8.89 10.33 -14.55
N SER A 125 -8.56 10.95 -13.42
CA SER A 125 -9.03 10.52 -12.11
C SER A 125 -9.82 11.66 -11.45
N PRO A 126 -10.91 11.34 -10.71
CA PRO A 126 -11.61 12.33 -9.88
C PRO A 126 -10.81 12.73 -8.64
N ALA A 127 -9.72 12.05 -8.32
CA ALA A 127 -8.93 12.31 -7.13
C ALA A 127 -8.28 13.70 -7.18
N PRO A 128 -8.15 14.39 -6.03
CA PRO A 128 -7.37 15.61 -5.98
C PRO A 128 -5.90 15.33 -6.26
N ARG A 129 -5.17 16.34 -6.75
CA ARG A 129 -3.73 16.23 -6.96
C ARG A 129 -3.00 16.44 -5.63
N VAL A 130 -2.18 15.46 -5.27
CA VAL A 130 -1.38 15.47 -4.05
C VAL A 130 0.03 15.06 -4.44
N ASP A 131 1.02 15.91 -4.18
CA ASP A 131 2.40 15.60 -4.51
C ASP A 131 3.00 14.60 -3.52
N ASP A 132 4.15 14.04 -3.87
CA ASP A 132 4.83 13.03 -3.05
C ASP A 132 5.21 13.56 -1.67
N ALA A 133 5.69 14.79 -1.60
CA ALA A 133 6.11 15.40 -0.32
C ALA A 133 4.92 15.56 0.64
N ARG A 134 3.78 16.01 0.14
CA ARG A 134 2.55 16.15 0.93
C ARG A 134 2.06 14.79 1.45
N LEU A 135 2.05 13.80 0.56
CA LEU A 135 1.61 12.45 0.92
C LEU A 135 2.57 11.80 1.91
N ALA A 136 3.87 11.92 1.69
CA ALA A 136 4.89 11.38 2.61
C ALA A 136 4.76 11.99 4.01
N LEU A 137 4.50 13.30 4.10
CA LEU A 137 4.31 13.99 5.37
C LEU A 137 3.06 13.47 6.10
N ALA A 138 1.95 13.31 5.39
CA ALA A 138 0.71 12.77 5.96
C ALA A 138 0.89 11.35 6.49
N VAL A 139 1.57 10.51 5.71
CA VAL A 139 1.88 9.12 6.10
C VAL A 139 2.75 9.10 7.35
N ARG A 140 3.82 9.87 7.39
CA ARG A 140 4.73 9.95 8.53
C ARG A 140 4.01 10.40 9.80
N ASN A 141 3.19 11.44 9.70
CA ASN A 141 2.45 11.97 10.84
C ASN A 141 1.42 10.96 11.36
N ALA A 142 0.68 10.30 10.46
CA ALA A 142 -0.30 9.29 10.84
C ALA A 142 0.36 8.09 11.53
N ILE A 143 1.50 7.64 11.03
CA ILE A 143 2.26 6.53 11.63
C ILE A 143 2.74 6.92 13.04
N ALA A 144 3.30 8.12 13.20
CA ALA A 144 3.75 8.60 14.51
C ALA A 144 2.60 8.62 15.53
N GLU A 145 1.41 9.07 15.13
CA GLU A 145 0.23 9.07 16.00
C GLU A 145 -0.24 7.66 16.37
N HIS A 146 -0.25 6.73 15.39
CA HIS A 146 -0.69 5.36 15.61
C HIS A 146 0.26 4.56 16.50
N ILE A 147 1.57 4.80 16.40
CA ILE A 147 2.58 4.09 17.20
C ILE A 147 2.68 4.67 18.60
N ALA A 148 2.48 5.99 18.76
CA ALA A 148 2.55 6.66 20.04
C ALA A 148 1.31 6.42 20.93
N GLY A 149 0.20 5.97 20.30
CA GLY A 149 -1.07 5.72 21.00
C GLY A 149 -1.25 4.25 21.49
#